data_9f52933fdde86fbdb58a3115be6b5ebc
#
_entry.id   9f52933fdde86fbdb58a3115be6b5ebc
#
_cell.length_a   1.000
_cell.length_b   1.000
_cell.length_c   1.000
_cell.angle_alpha   90.00
_cell.angle_beta   90.00
_cell.angle_gamma   90.00
#
_symmetry.space_group_name_H-M   'P 1'
#
loop_
_entity.id
_entity.type
_entity.pdbx_description
1 polymer ?
#
loop_
_entity_poly.entity_id
_entity_poly.type
_entity_poly.pdbx_seq_one_letter_code
_entity_poly.pdbx_strand_id
1 'polypeptide(L)'
;MTLFLLTVHHLEVIIFTRSILVSKNKNNNSDILKFLAEAKNLVIEKKFIFVPRKKNLQSLASCGLTIVDAKDEILSLKVKDYYKGPKQDFDVSQPGDIWEFKKQIEGKQFYIKLKMQIQEDETILKCLSFHTDEFS
;
A
#
# COMPACT_ATOMS: atom_id res chain seq x y z
N MET A 1 22.77 -12.34 -10.12
CA MET A 1 23.11 -12.20 -9.95
C MET A 1 23.12 -12.11 -9.65
N THR A 2 22.57 -12.31 -9.35
CA THR A 2 22.74 -12.20 -8.95
C THR A 2 22.90 -12.00 -8.41
N LEU A 3 22.87 -12.19 -8.59
CA LEU A 3 23.13 -12.08 -7.94
C LEU A 3 22.96 -11.42 -7.80
N PHE A 4 22.34 -11.10 -7.75
CA PHE A 4 22.26 -10.61 -7.52
C PHE A 4 21.59 -10.72 -7.25
N LEU A 5 20.75 -11.01 -7.61
CA LEU A 5 20.47 -11.17 -7.07
C LEU A 5 20.62 -11.79 -6.67
N LEU A 6 20.67 -12.55 -6.83
CA LEU A 6 21.04 -12.91 -6.09
C LEU A 6 21.78 -12.65 -5.68
N THR A 7 22.01 -12.43 -5.92
CA THR A 7 22.60 -12.03 -5.36
C THR A 7 22.38 -11.37 -4.73
N VAL A 8 22.19 -11.20 -4.95
CA VAL A 8 21.73 -10.41 -4.13
C VAL A 8 21.03 -11.12 -3.27
N HIS A 9 20.81 -12.06 -3.38
CA HIS A 9 20.15 -12.73 -2.62
C HIS A 9 20.79 -13.29 -1.55
N HIS A 10 21.83 -13.78 -1.53
CA HIS A 10 22.43 -14.30 -0.51
C HIS A 10 22.90 -13.46 0.46
N LEU A 11 23.26 -12.36 0.19
CA LEU A 11 23.61 -11.44 1.11
C LEU A 11 22.46 -11.08 1.89
N GLU A 12 21.35 -11.05 1.29
CA GLU A 12 20.19 -10.74 1.93
C GLU A 12 19.80 -11.66 2.99
N VAL A 13 20.11 -12.88 2.86
CA VAL A 13 19.75 -13.84 3.84
C VAL A 13 20.39 -13.58 5.16
N ILE A 14 21.61 -13.21 5.14
CA ILE A 14 22.29 -12.94 6.37
C ILE A 14 21.77 -11.76 7.07
N ILE A 15 21.57 -10.69 6.35
CA ILE A 15 21.09 -9.53 6.96
C ILE A 15 19.71 -9.74 7.44
N PHE A 16 18.96 -10.57 6.73
CA PHE A 16 17.68 -10.85 7.05
C PHE A 16 17.49 -11.53 8.32
N THR A 17 18.35 -12.41 8.69
CA THR A 17 18.26 -13.12 9.92
C THR A 17 18.26 -12.19 11.09
N ARG A 18 19.08 -11.16 11.03
CA ARG A 18 19.13 -10.25 12.10
C ARG A 18 17.94 -9.36 12.13
N SER A 19 17.42 -9.03 10.99
CA SER A 19 16.28 -8.19 10.95
C SER A 19 15.10 -8.84 11.59
N ILE A 20 14.98 -10.12 11.43
CA ILE A 20 13.91 -10.83 12.01
C ILE A 20 13.88 -10.70 13.49
N LEU A 21 15.02 -10.77 14.10
CA LEU A 21 15.07 -10.67 15.53
C LEU A 21 14.64 -9.32 16.01
N VAL A 22 14.98 -8.31 15.26
CA VAL A 22 14.67 -6.98 15.67
C VAL A 22 13.23 -6.62 15.43
N SER A 23 12.67 -7.10 14.36
CA SER A 23 11.37 -6.67 13.97
C SER A 23 10.25 -7.56 14.35
N LYS A 24 10.50 -8.50 15.22
CA LYS A 24 9.47 -9.43 15.54
C LYS A 24 8.20 -8.84 16.08
N ASN A 25 8.22 -7.66 16.58
CA ASN A 25 7.07 -7.08 17.19
C ASN A 25 6.15 -6.41 16.24
N LYS A 26 6.64 -6.00 15.10
CA LYS A 26 5.80 -5.35 14.15
C LYS A 26 6.58 -5.11 12.89
N ASN A 27 5.94 -4.61 11.89
CA ASN A 27 6.58 -4.39 10.62
C ASN A 27 7.65 -3.34 10.76
N ASN A 28 8.78 -3.60 10.21
CA ASN A 28 9.84 -2.62 10.23
C ASN A 28 9.82 -1.90 8.89
N ASN A 29 10.71 -0.92 8.75
CA ASN A 29 10.76 -0.11 7.55
C ASN A 29 11.00 -0.93 6.30
N SER A 30 11.72 -2.01 6.42
CA SER A 30 12.03 -2.86 5.29
C SER A 30 10.77 -3.50 4.70
N ASP A 31 9.86 -3.97 5.56
CA ASP A 31 8.62 -4.57 5.10
C ASP A 31 7.72 -3.54 4.44
N ILE A 32 7.68 -2.35 5.00
CA ILE A 32 6.87 -1.29 4.45
C ILE A 32 7.40 -0.86 3.09
N LEU A 33 8.73 -0.74 2.98
CA LEU A 33 9.33 -0.36 1.71
C LEU A 33 9.06 -1.41 0.64
N LYS A 34 9.13 -2.67 1.03
CA LYS A 34 8.87 -3.74 0.07
C LYS A 34 7.44 -3.69 -0.43
N PHE A 35 6.50 -3.51 0.48
CA PHE A 35 5.11 -3.40 0.09
C PHE A 35 4.91 -2.21 -0.85
N LEU A 36 5.46 -1.06 -0.49
CA LEU A 36 5.29 0.14 -1.30
C LEU A 36 5.90 -0.02 -2.69
N ALA A 37 7.05 -0.68 -2.77
CA ALA A 37 7.69 -0.88 -4.07
C ALA A 37 6.79 -1.72 -4.98
N GLU A 38 6.23 -2.79 -4.44
CA GLU A 38 5.36 -3.64 -5.22
C GLU A 38 4.07 -2.94 -5.59
N ALA A 39 3.50 -2.20 -4.63
CA ALA A 39 2.26 -1.49 -4.87
C ALA A 39 2.42 -0.43 -5.96
N LYS A 40 3.51 0.32 -5.90
CA LYS A 40 3.75 1.36 -6.89
C LYS A 40 3.96 0.78 -8.29
N ASN A 41 4.63 -0.35 -8.36
CA ASN A 41 4.79 -1.02 -9.64
C ASN A 41 3.45 -1.42 -10.24
N LEU A 42 2.55 -1.93 -9.41
CA LEU A 42 1.23 -2.33 -9.89
C LEU A 42 0.45 -1.12 -10.42
N VAL A 43 0.59 0.02 -9.77
CA VAL A 43 -0.06 1.23 -10.26
C VAL A 43 0.51 1.61 -11.63
N ILE A 44 1.84 1.57 -11.76
CA ILE A 44 2.50 1.93 -13.00
C ILE A 44 2.12 0.98 -14.13
N GLU A 45 1.97 -0.31 -13.82
CA GLU A 45 1.63 -1.31 -14.80
C GLU A 45 0.12 -1.37 -15.10
N LYS A 46 -0.63 -0.44 -14.54
CA LYS A 46 -2.07 -0.36 -14.73
C LYS A 46 -2.81 -1.57 -14.19
N LYS A 47 -2.28 -2.17 -13.16
CA LYS A 47 -2.92 -3.26 -12.44
C LYS A 47 -3.42 -2.70 -11.12
N PHE A 48 -4.27 -1.70 -11.22
CA PHE A 48 -4.75 -0.94 -10.08
C PHE A 48 -6.24 -0.66 -10.20
N ILE A 49 -6.96 -0.83 -9.10
CA ILE A 49 -8.39 -0.53 -9.06
C ILE A 49 -8.66 0.41 -7.90
N PHE A 50 -9.27 1.54 -8.20
CA PHE A 50 -9.72 2.46 -7.17
C PHE A 50 -11.18 2.10 -6.90
N VAL A 51 -11.47 1.68 -5.67
CA VAL A 51 -12.83 1.27 -5.33
C VAL A 51 -13.69 2.51 -5.15
N PRO A 52 -14.73 2.69 -5.97
CA PRO A 52 -15.47 3.96 -5.99
C PRO A 52 -16.56 4.03 -4.91
N ARG A 53 -16.14 3.86 -3.64
CA ARG A 53 -17.07 4.01 -2.54
C ARG A 53 -17.47 5.47 -2.46
N LYS A 54 -18.70 5.70 -2.00
CA LYS A 54 -19.19 7.05 -1.90
C LYS A 54 -18.27 7.97 -1.11
N LYS A 55 -17.81 7.51 0.03
CA LYS A 55 -16.93 8.34 0.86
C LYS A 55 -15.59 8.66 0.19
N ASN A 56 -15.11 7.76 -0.64
CA ASN A 56 -13.86 8.01 -1.37
C ASN A 56 -14.10 9.10 -2.41
N LEU A 57 -15.18 8.97 -3.16
CA LEU A 57 -15.48 9.93 -4.21
C LEU A 57 -15.82 11.30 -3.64
N GLN A 58 -16.53 11.33 -2.51
CA GLN A 58 -16.86 12.59 -1.87
C GLN A 58 -15.63 13.30 -1.35
N SER A 59 -14.69 12.54 -0.81
CA SER A 59 -13.44 13.13 -0.30
C SER A 59 -12.63 13.74 -1.43
N LEU A 60 -12.53 13.03 -2.55
CA LEU A 60 -11.80 13.56 -3.69
C LEU A 60 -12.46 14.84 -4.18
N ALA A 61 -13.78 14.81 -4.35
CA ALA A 61 -14.50 15.97 -4.87
C ALA A 61 -14.35 17.19 -3.97
N SER A 62 -14.39 16.96 -2.65
CA SER A 62 -14.31 18.07 -1.70
C SER A 62 -12.95 18.76 -1.74
N CYS A 63 -11.93 18.08 -2.22
CA CYS A 63 -10.59 18.64 -2.31
C CYS A 63 -10.20 18.98 -3.75
N GLY A 64 -11.12 18.86 -4.68
CA GLY A 64 -10.82 19.16 -6.08
C GLY A 64 -9.90 18.15 -6.72
N LEU A 65 -9.93 16.91 -6.25
CA LEU A 65 -9.06 15.87 -6.75
C LEU A 65 -9.80 14.86 -7.61
N THR A 66 -9.05 14.19 -8.48
CA THR A 66 -9.59 13.14 -9.33
C THR A 66 -8.95 11.81 -8.95
N ILE A 67 -9.40 10.73 -9.56
CA ILE A 67 -8.80 9.42 -9.33
C ILE A 67 -7.35 9.41 -9.81
N VAL A 68 -7.04 10.18 -10.86
CA VAL A 68 -5.66 10.28 -11.34
C VAL A 68 -4.80 10.91 -10.26
N ASP A 69 -5.33 11.93 -9.58
CA ASP A 69 -4.60 12.55 -8.48
C ASP A 69 -4.38 11.56 -7.34
N ALA A 70 -5.36 10.71 -7.07
CA ALA A 70 -5.22 9.71 -6.02
C ALA A 70 -4.10 8.73 -6.38
N LYS A 71 -3.99 8.34 -7.65
CA LYS A 71 -2.90 7.46 -8.07
C LYS A 71 -1.56 8.13 -7.84
N ASP A 72 -1.46 9.40 -8.17
CA ASP A 72 -0.21 10.14 -7.99
C ASP A 72 0.18 10.19 -6.52
N GLU A 73 -0.80 10.36 -5.65
CA GLU A 73 -0.53 10.39 -4.22
C GLU A 73 -0.06 9.03 -3.73
N ILE A 74 -0.64 7.96 -4.24
CA ILE A 74 -0.21 6.62 -3.87
C ILE A 74 1.22 6.38 -4.33
N LEU A 75 1.57 6.85 -5.53
CA LEU A 75 2.92 6.70 -6.03
C LEU A 75 3.94 7.46 -5.19
N SER A 76 3.51 8.46 -4.45
CA SER A 76 4.42 9.24 -3.62
C SER A 76 4.40 8.85 -2.15
N LEU A 77 3.71 7.78 -1.78
CA LEU A 77 3.70 7.31 -0.40
C LEU A 77 5.10 6.92 0.05
N LYS A 78 5.40 7.21 1.30
CA LYS A 78 6.69 6.90 1.89
C LYS A 78 6.50 6.15 3.20
N VAL A 79 7.57 5.59 3.71
CA VAL A 79 7.52 4.85 4.97
C VAL A 79 6.91 5.69 6.07
N LYS A 80 7.18 6.98 6.10
CA LYS A 80 6.64 7.84 7.15
C LYS A 80 5.13 7.95 7.11
N ASP A 81 4.52 7.62 5.99
CA ASP A 81 3.07 7.69 5.87
C ASP A 81 2.38 6.43 6.38
N TYR A 82 3.14 5.40 6.69
CA TYR A 82 2.59 4.15 7.20
C TYR A 82 1.83 4.37 8.51
N TYR A 83 0.68 3.76 8.60
CA TYR A 83 -0.15 3.85 9.79
C TYR A 83 -0.27 2.50 10.48
N LYS A 84 -0.74 1.48 9.78
CA LYS A 84 -0.82 0.14 10.36
C LYS A 84 -1.04 -0.92 9.28
N GLY A 85 -0.91 -2.17 9.67
CA GLY A 85 -1.05 -3.31 8.78
C GLY A 85 0.26 -4.07 8.68
N PRO A 86 0.29 -5.19 8.00
CA PRO A 86 -0.81 -5.80 7.26
C PRO A 86 -1.85 -6.40 8.19
N LYS A 87 -3.10 -6.38 7.77
CA LYS A 87 -4.17 -6.87 8.56
C LYS A 87 -5.08 -7.66 7.65
N GLN A 88 -5.47 -8.84 8.08
CA GLN A 88 -6.27 -9.71 7.25
C GLN A 88 -7.62 -9.09 6.94
N ASP A 89 -8.08 -9.26 5.69
CA ASP A 89 -9.39 -8.79 5.31
C ASP A 89 -10.43 -9.70 5.94
N PHE A 90 -11.49 -9.13 6.45
CA PHE A 90 -12.57 -9.92 7.02
C PHE A 90 -13.30 -10.74 5.96
N ASP A 91 -13.31 -10.28 4.72
CA ASP A 91 -13.99 -10.99 3.65
C ASP A 91 -13.08 -12.11 3.15
N VAL A 92 -13.31 -13.32 3.66
CA VAL A 92 -12.46 -14.44 3.30
C VAL A 92 -12.59 -14.85 1.85
N SER A 93 -13.64 -14.40 1.15
CA SER A 93 -13.78 -14.72 -0.26
C SER A 93 -12.84 -13.86 -1.10
N GLN A 94 -12.26 -12.83 -0.52
CA GLN A 94 -11.32 -11.96 -1.21
C GLN A 94 -10.08 -11.80 -0.36
N PRO A 95 -9.25 -12.84 -0.29
CA PRO A 95 -8.11 -12.82 0.60
C PRO A 95 -7.07 -11.78 0.22
N GLY A 96 -6.26 -11.43 1.19
CA GLY A 96 -5.21 -10.46 1.02
C GLY A 96 -5.13 -9.59 2.26
N ASP A 97 -3.97 -9.01 2.47
CA ASP A 97 -3.76 -8.17 3.65
C ASP A 97 -3.91 -6.71 3.31
N ILE A 98 -4.46 -5.98 4.24
CA ILE A 98 -4.71 -4.55 4.08
C ILE A 98 -3.63 -3.76 4.80
N TRP A 99 -3.02 -2.83 4.08
CA TRP A 99 -2.04 -1.91 4.63
C TRP A 99 -2.65 -0.52 4.65
N GLU A 100 -2.47 0.19 5.74
CA GLU A 100 -3.08 1.51 5.89
C GLU A 100 -2.04 2.61 6.03
N PHE A 101 -2.31 3.72 5.38
CA PHE A 101 -1.43 4.88 5.37
C PHE A 101 -2.24 6.14 5.68
N LYS A 102 -1.56 7.16 6.16
CA LYS A 102 -2.17 8.47 6.39
C LYS A 102 -1.29 9.50 5.71
N LYS A 103 -1.90 10.44 5.04
CA LYS A 103 -1.14 11.46 4.34
C LYS A 103 -1.90 12.76 4.28
N GLN A 104 -1.19 13.87 4.43
CA GLN A 104 -1.79 15.19 4.28
C GLN A 104 -1.86 15.50 2.79
N ILE A 105 -3.04 15.83 2.30
CA ILE A 105 -3.26 16.18 0.90
C ILE A 105 -4.21 17.34 0.87
N GLU A 106 -3.82 18.43 0.24
CA GLU A 106 -4.64 19.64 0.17
C GLU A 106 -5.12 20.09 1.56
N GLY A 107 -4.21 20.01 2.52
CA GLY A 107 -4.52 20.50 3.87
C GLY A 107 -5.37 19.57 4.72
N LYS A 108 -5.71 18.40 4.23
CA LYS A 108 -6.53 17.47 4.99
C LYS A 108 -5.86 16.12 5.11
N GLN A 109 -6.13 15.42 6.20
CA GLN A 109 -5.54 14.12 6.39
C GLN A 109 -6.39 13.07 5.72
N PHE A 110 -5.78 12.35 4.80
CA PHE A 110 -6.44 11.24 4.12
C PHE A 110 -6.01 9.92 4.72
N TYR A 111 -6.98 9.01 4.79
CA TYR A 111 -6.74 7.63 5.21
C TYR A 111 -6.78 6.78 3.96
N ILE A 112 -5.72 6.03 3.74
CA ILE A 112 -5.54 5.27 2.51
C ILE A 112 -5.37 3.80 2.87
N LYS A 113 -6.23 2.94 2.33
CA LYS A 113 -6.11 1.50 2.54
C LYS A 113 -5.82 0.82 1.23
N LEU A 114 -4.73 0.09 1.20
CA LEU A 114 -4.29 -0.61 0.01
C LEU A 114 -4.24 -2.11 0.27
N LYS A 115 -4.60 -2.88 -0.74
CA LYS A 115 -4.62 -4.33 -0.62
C LYS A 115 -4.15 -4.95 -1.92
N MET A 116 -3.19 -5.88 -1.83
CA MET A 116 -2.81 -6.65 -2.99
C MET A 116 -3.66 -7.91 -3.02
N GLN A 117 -4.15 -8.24 -4.18
CA GLN A 117 -5.07 -9.35 -4.32
C GLN A 117 -4.78 -10.06 -5.64
N ILE A 118 -5.00 -11.37 -5.66
CA ILE A 118 -4.86 -12.12 -6.90
C ILE A 118 -6.22 -12.25 -7.52
N GLN A 119 -6.31 -11.86 -8.79
CA GLN A 119 -7.55 -11.87 -9.51
C GLN A 119 -7.26 -12.37 -10.91
N GLU A 120 -7.89 -13.47 -11.32
CA GLU A 120 -7.65 -14.08 -12.62
C GLU A 120 -6.16 -14.30 -12.89
N ASP A 121 -5.51 -14.87 -11.89
CA ASP A 121 -4.08 -15.21 -11.96
C ASP A 121 -3.14 -14.01 -12.05
N GLU A 122 -3.64 -12.82 -11.80
CA GLU A 122 -2.80 -11.64 -11.78
C GLU A 122 -2.86 -10.97 -10.41
N THR A 123 -1.75 -10.39 -10.00
CA THR A 123 -1.75 -9.60 -8.78
C THR A 123 -2.19 -8.19 -9.15
N ILE A 124 -3.15 -7.66 -8.41
CA ILE A 124 -3.59 -6.28 -8.62
C ILE A 124 -3.56 -5.56 -7.29
N LEU A 125 -3.48 -4.26 -7.34
CA LEU A 125 -3.57 -3.43 -6.16
C LEU A 125 -4.93 -2.76 -6.12
N LYS A 126 -5.63 -2.91 -5.00
CA LYS A 126 -6.90 -2.21 -4.81
C LYS A 126 -6.72 -1.12 -3.79
N CYS A 127 -7.24 0.06 -4.09
CA CYS A 127 -7.33 1.12 -3.12
C CYS A 127 -8.74 1.07 -2.56
N LEU A 128 -8.87 0.53 -1.37
CA LEU A 128 -10.17 0.35 -0.73
C LEU A 128 -10.68 1.63 -0.10
N SER A 129 -9.78 2.43 0.44
CA SER A 129 -10.13 3.68 1.09
C SER A 129 -9.18 4.78 0.67
N PHE A 130 -9.75 5.93 0.40
CA PHE A 130 -8.96 7.13 0.10
C PHE A 130 -9.88 8.28 0.49
N HIS A 131 -9.96 8.54 1.81
CA HIS A 131 -10.93 9.50 2.28
C HIS A 131 -10.46 10.23 3.53
N THR A 132 -11.10 11.37 3.79
CA THR A 132 -10.84 12.15 4.99
C THR A 132 -11.81 11.72 6.08
N ASP A 133 -11.61 12.25 7.29
CA ASP A 133 -12.50 11.95 8.40
C ASP A 133 -13.92 12.46 8.17
N GLU A 134 -14.06 13.50 7.36
CA GLU A 134 -15.37 14.07 7.10
C GLU A 134 -16.35 13.07 6.48
N PHE A 135 -15.82 12.13 5.74
CA PHE A 135 -16.65 11.20 5.00
C PHE A 135 -16.43 9.75 5.42
N SER A 136 -15.81 9.53 6.54
CA SER A 136 -15.52 8.15 6.97
C SER A 136 -16.74 7.44 7.57
#